data_6b7b1ac1d914f01de766707e6bb4ca0d
#
_entry.id   6b7b1ac1d914f01de766707e6bb4ca0d
#
_cell.length_a   1.000
_cell.length_b   1.000
_cell.length_c   1.000
_cell.angle_alpha   90.00
_cell.angle_beta   90.00
_cell.angle_gamma   90.00
#
_symmetry.space_group_name_H-M   'P 1'
#
loop_
_entity.id
_entity.type
_entity.pdbx_description
1 polymer ?
#
loop_
_entity_poly.entity_id
_entity_poly.type
_entity_poly.pdbx_seq_one_letter_code
_entity_poly.pdbx_strand_id
1 'polypeptide(L)'
;GNILTLTRPDIGIYIVEHESSPHYKSMHRPFLDVRQISKMFGEEGGRDVVWGDDFLRVPTLKEHKDHLAEGIVRSHVRTEPSADIKIIDMRRRDTDTNLLPIISEEGLALLTDAHIRGDRSFVYPVRKGFAPFTLCRDCGEVLSCERCDAPMGLYLSHTNKGREDRERRIFACNRCGAVRDAKTLCGTCGSWRLEMYGVGAERVVETLAEHIPKENIFLLTAENASTEKKAKDVISRWKNTHGSILVGTAAALSYLRREIIAESVIASLETLTALPDI
;
A
#
# COMPACT_ATOMS: atom_id res chain seq x y z
N GLY A 1 2.18 -0.16 25.37
CA GLY A 1 3.56 -0.24 25.26
C GLY A 1 4.40 -0.98 26.26
N ASN A 2 4.26 -0.81 27.59
CA ASN A 2 5.29 -1.26 28.54
C ASN A 2 5.06 -2.65 29.19
N ILE A 3 4.17 -3.45 28.65
CA ILE A 3 3.84 -4.78 29.22
C ILE A 3 5.02 -5.78 29.11
N LEU A 4 5.87 -5.62 28.10
CA LEU A 4 6.98 -6.54 27.84
C LEU A 4 8.21 -6.31 28.73
N THR A 5 8.26 -5.20 29.48
CA THR A 5 9.33 -4.98 30.47
C THR A 5 9.03 -5.60 31.82
N LEU A 6 7.85 -6.15 32.01
CA LEU A 6 7.42 -6.80 33.24
C LEU A 6 7.63 -8.31 33.11
N THR A 7 8.76 -8.80 33.60
CA THR A 7 8.96 -10.24 33.83
C THR A 7 8.03 -10.69 34.96
N ARG A 8 6.81 -11.06 34.60
CA ARG A 8 5.83 -11.58 35.56
C ARG A 8 5.74 -13.10 35.42
N PRO A 9 6.02 -13.83 36.48
CA PRO A 9 5.96 -15.30 36.43
C PRO A 9 4.54 -15.87 36.34
N ASP A 10 3.54 -15.03 36.64
CA ASP A 10 2.12 -15.39 36.65
C ASP A 10 1.42 -15.26 35.28
N ILE A 11 2.13 -14.85 34.23
CA ILE A 11 1.58 -14.83 32.86
C ILE A 11 1.58 -16.27 32.32
N GLY A 12 0.39 -16.77 31.97
CA GLY A 12 0.24 -18.09 31.36
C GLY A 12 0.23 -18.09 29.83
N ILE A 13 -0.24 -17.00 29.23
CA ILE A 13 -0.42 -16.88 27.78
C ILE A 13 -0.17 -15.46 27.30
N TYR A 14 0.40 -15.32 26.11
CA TYR A 14 0.50 -14.04 25.40
C TYR A 14 -0.47 -14.05 24.21
N ILE A 15 -1.34 -13.04 24.14
CA ILE A 15 -2.26 -12.86 23.03
C ILE A 15 -1.86 -11.59 22.28
N VAL A 16 -1.53 -11.74 21.01
CA VAL A 16 -1.21 -10.65 20.08
C VAL A 16 -2.35 -10.52 19.10
N GLU A 17 -3.23 -9.57 19.37
CA GLU A 17 -4.39 -9.26 18.53
C GLU A 17 -3.99 -8.24 17.46
N HIS A 18 -4.57 -8.34 16.26
CA HIS A 18 -4.19 -7.53 15.09
C HIS A 18 -2.69 -7.61 14.80
N GLU A 19 -2.19 -8.83 14.64
CA GLU A 19 -0.75 -9.05 14.47
C GLU A 19 -0.15 -8.38 13.24
N SER A 20 -0.95 -8.09 12.22
CA SER A 20 -0.55 -7.34 11.04
C SER A 20 -0.27 -5.86 11.32
N SER A 21 -0.69 -5.34 12.48
CA SER A 21 -0.55 -3.92 12.81
C SER A 21 0.92 -3.47 12.82
N PRO A 22 1.27 -2.40 12.09
CA PRO A 22 2.63 -1.85 12.08
C PRO A 22 3.04 -1.28 13.45
N HIS A 23 2.08 -1.01 14.34
CA HIS A 23 2.34 -0.45 15.67
C HIS A 23 3.11 -1.41 16.62
N TYR A 24 3.19 -2.68 16.28
CA TYR A 24 4.01 -3.64 17.04
C TYR A 24 5.50 -3.49 16.79
N LYS A 25 5.90 -2.75 15.74
CA LYS A 25 7.30 -2.49 15.43
C LYS A 25 7.70 -1.07 15.83
N SER A 26 8.75 -0.95 16.65
CA SER A 26 9.30 0.36 17.00
C SER A 26 9.88 1.04 15.77
N MET A 27 9.49 2.30 15.55
CA MET A 27 10.06 3.15 14.48
C MET A 27 11.43 3.75 14.87
N HIS A 28 11.85 3.61 16.14
CA HIS A 28 13.09 4.14 16.68
C HIS A 28 14.00 3.02 17.18
N ARG A 29 15.29 3.30 17.26
CA ARG A 29 16.26 2.36 17.86
C ARG A 29 16.01 2.15 19.35
N PRO A 30 16.11 0.90 19.83
CA PRO A 30 16.28 -0.34 19.08
C PRO A 30 14.96 -0.73 18.39
N PHE A 31 15.00 -1.06 17.12
CA PHE A 31 13.81 -1.40 16.29
C PHE A 31 13.16 -2.70 16.76
N LEU A 32 12.58 -2.66 17.97
CA LEU A 32 11.97 -3.82 18.59
C LEU A 32 10.63 -4.15 17.91
N ASP A 33 10.41 -5.42 17.65
CA ASP A 33 9.11 -5.95 17.26
C ASP A 33 8.52 -6.70 18.46
N VAL A 34 7.43 -6.16 19.01
CA VAL A 34 6.74 -6.70 20.19
C VAL A 34 6.30 -8.14 19.97
N ARG A 35 5.96 -8.51 18.73
CA ARG A 35 5.58 -9.88 18.37
C ARG A 35 6.73 -10.86 18.56
N GLN A 36 7.93 -10.50 18.09
CA GLN A 36 9.12 -11.32 18.26
C GLN A 36 9.47 -11.50 19.73
N ILE A 37 9.35 -10.42 20.51
CA ILE A 37 9.60 -10.45 21.95
C ILE A 37 8.57 -11.36 22.66
N SER A 38 7.29 -11.27 22.29
CA SER A 38 6.25 -12.14 22.84
C SER A 38 6.53 -13.62 22.55
N LYS A 39 7.01 -13.93 21.33
CA LYS A 39 7.42 -15.27 20.95
C LYS A 39 8.59 -15.77 21.80
N MET A 40 9.66 -14.98 21.94
CA MET A 40 10.81 -15.32 22.75
C MET A 40 10.42 -15.61 24.21
N PHE A 41 9.58 -14.75 24.79
CA PHE A 41 9.11 -14.95 26.18
C PHE A 41 8.19 -16.18 26.31
N GLY A 42 7.43 -16.50 25.28
CA GLY A 42 6.65 -17.73 25.23
C GLY A 42 7.56 -18.96 25.24
N GLU A 43 8.53 -19.00 24.35
CA GLU A 43 9.49 -20.10 24.21
C GLU A 43 10.35 -20.30 25.48
N GLU A 44 10.92 -19.21 26.02
CA GLU A 44 11.74 -19.27 27.24
C GLU A 44 10.94 -19.65 28.50
N GLY A 45 9.69 -19.19 28.57
CA GLY A 45 8.82 -19.44 29.73
C GLY A 45 7.94 -20.69 29.63
N GLY A 46 7.99 -21.43 28.52
CA GLY A 46 7.09 -22.57 28.25
C GLY A 46 5.62 -22.12 28.23
N ARG A 47 5.32 -20.98 27.65
CA ARG A 47 4.00 -20.34 27.63
C ARG A 47 3.44 -20.28 26.22
N ASP A 48 2.13 -20.37 26.11
CA ASP A 48 1.46 -20.25 24.82
C ASP A 48 1.50 -18.80 24.30
N VAL A 49 1.66 -18.67 22.97
CA VAL A 49 1.54 -17.41 22.25
C VAL A 49 0.48 -17.57 21.19
N VAL A 50 -0.55 -16.74 21.25
CA VAL A 50 -1.67 -16.76 20.30
C VAL A 50 -1.60 -15.50 19.43
N TRP A 51 -1.63 -15.73 18.13
CA TRP A 51 -1.68 -14.67 17.11
C TRP A 51 -3.09 -14.58 16.55
N GLY A 52 -3.67 -13.39 16.57
CA GLY A 52 -5.00 -13.13 16.05
C GLY A 52 -5.02 -11.98 15.07
N ASP A 53 -5.62 -12.21 13.89
CA ASP A 53 -5.92 -11.16 12.92
C ASP A 53 -6.93 -11.67 11.90
N ASP A 54 -7.55 -10.75 11.16
CA ASP A 54 -8.34 -11.07 9.96
C ASP A 54 -7.44 -11.62 8.84
N PHE A 55 -6.22 -11.09 8.72
CA PHE A 55 -5.20 -11.51 7.78
C PHE A 55 -3.86 -11.68 8.51
N LEU A 56 -3.45 -12.93 8.68
CA LEU A 56 -2.17 -13.23 9.28
C LEU A 56 -1.01 -12.79 8.39
N ARG A 57 0.07 -12.34 9.00
CA ARG A 57 1.30 -11.95 8.30
C ARG A 57 1.96 -13.16 7.62
N VAL A 58 2.72 -12.87 6.56
CA VAL A 58 3.47 -13.90 5.82
C VAL A 58 4.38 -14.74 6.72
N PRO A 59 5.13 -14.19 7.70
CA PRO A 59 5.92 -15.00 8.63
C PRO A 59 5.06 -15.98 9.44
N THR A 60 3.93 -15.54 9.96
CA THR A 60 3.01 -16.39 10.76
C THR A 60 2.37 -17.48 9.89
N LEU A 61 1.99 -17.15 8.66
CA LEU A 61 1.51 -18.14 7.69
C LEU A 61 2.58 -19.16 7.33
N LYS A 62 3.84 -18.72 7.23
CA LYS A 62 4.96 -19.63 7.02
C LYS A 62 5.17 -20.57 8.20
N GLU A 63 5.16 -20.06 9.43
CA GLU A 63 5.25 -20.88 10.64
C GLU A 63 4.14 -21.93 10.71
N HIS A 64 2.92 -21.55 10.34
CA HIS A 64 1.80 -22.49 10.24
C HIS A 64 2.05 -23.56 9.16
N LYS A 65 2.55 -23.17 7.99
CA LYS A 65 2.90 -24.09 6.90
C LYS A 65 4.04 -25.05 7.29
N ASP A 66 4.99 -24.54 8.05
CA ASP A 66 6.16 -25.31 8.53
C ASP A 66 5.83 -26.15 9.79
N HIS A 67 4.56 -26.21 10.21
CA HIS A 67 4.07 -26.90 11.40
C HIS A 67 4.68 -26.41 12.74
N LEU A 68 5.15 -25.18 12.77
CA LEU A 68 5.65 -24.51 13.98
C LEU A 68 4.55 -23.77 14.75
N ALA A 69 3.39 -23.59 14.14
CA ALA A 69 2.21 -22.98 14.74
C ALA A 69 0.95 -23.75 14.31
N GLU A 70 -0.01 -23.90 15.23
CA GLU A 70 -1.28 -24.54 14.95
C GLU A 70 -2.40 -23.51 14.74
N GLY A 71 -3.30 -23.80 13.81
CA GLY A 71 -4.49 -22.98 13.59
C GLY A 71 -5.59 -23.31 14.58
N ILE A 72 -5.95 -22.37 15.44
CA ILE A 72 -7.04 -22.52 16.41
C ILE A 72 -8.41 -22.43 15.72
N VAL A 73 -8.52 -21.57 14.68
CA VAL A 73 -9.75 -21.38 13.92
C VAL A 73 -9.69 -22.18 12.63
N ARG A 74 -10.73 -22.98 12.39
CA ARG A 74 -10.83 -23.80 11.17
C ARG A 74 -10.98 -22.92 9.93
N SER A 75 -10.34 -23.34 8.82
CA SER A 75 -10.23 -22.61 7.55
C SER A 75 -11.55 -22.17 6.90
N HIS A 76 -12.69 -22.75 7.25
CA HIS A 76 -13.97 -22.38 6.66
C HIS A 76 -14.59 -21.10 7.24
N VAL A 77 -13.94 -20.46 8.19
CA VAL A 77 -14.37 -19.14 8.71
C VAL A 77 -13.83 -17.99 7.86
N ARG A 78 -12.87 -18.26 6.97
CA ARG A 78 -12.50 -17.28 5.95
C ARG A 78 -13.66 -17.11 4.98
N THR A 79 -14.29 -15.95 5.03
CA THR A 79 -15.23 -15.54 3.99
C THR A 79 -14.47 -15.51 2.67
N GLU A 80 -14.74 -16.47 1.80
CA GLU A 80 -14.26 -16.39 0.42
C GLU A 80 -14.76 -15.05 -0.17
N PRO A 81 -13.89 -14.28 -0.83
CA PRO A 81 -14.35 -13.08 -1.50
C PRO A 81 -15.38 -13.51 -2.54
N SER A 82 -16.61 -13.01 -2.42
CA SER A 82 -17.64 -13.25 -3.41
C SER A 82 -17.51 -12.31 -4.62
N ALA A 83 -16.43 -11.53 -4.67
CA ALA A 83 -16.10 -10.68 -5.80
C ALA A 83 -15.34 -11.51 -6.84
N ASP A 84 -15.66 -11.28 -8.11
CA ASP A 84 -14.84 -11.74 -9.22
C ASP A 84 -13.56 -10.89 -9.27
N ILE A 85 -12.40 -11.55 -9.07
CA ILE A 85 -11.11 -10.86 -8.98
C ILE A 85 -10.33 -11.07 -10.28
N LYS A 86 -10.02 -9.97 -10.95
CA LYS A 86 -9.19 -9.98 -12.16
C LYS A 86 -7.86 -9.27 -11.88
N ILE A 87 -6.75 -9.95 -12.11
CA ILE A 87 -5.40 -9.38 -12.05
C ILE A 87 -4.97 -9.06 -13.48
N ILE A 88 -4.61 -7.79 -13.71
CA ILE A 88 -4.21 -7.28 -15.02
C ILE A 88 -2.72 -6.97 -14.99
N ASP A 89 -1.95 -7.61 -15.88
CA ASP A 89 -0.51 -7.33 -16.04
C ASP A 89 -0.29 -6.07 -16.87
N MET A 90 0.06 -4.98 -16.20
CA MET A 90 0.28 -3.67 -16.82
C MET A 90 1.71 -3.46 -17.35
N ARG A 91 2.59 -4.47 -17.33
CA ARG A 91 3.94 -4.38 -17.87
C ARG A 91 3.95 -4.34 -19.40
N ARG A 92 2.88 -4.77 -20.04
CA ARG A 92 2.70 -4.60 -21.49
C ARG A 92 2.38 -3.15 -21.77
N ARG A 93 3.33 -2.45 -22.40
CA ARG A 93 3.22 -1.04 -22.71
C ARG A 93 2.31 -0.82 -23.92
N ASP A 94 1.60 0.27 -23.90
CA ASP A 94 1.05 0.86 -25.11
C ASP A 94 2.20 1.26 -26.05
N THR A 95 2.15 0.81 -27.30
CA THR A 95 3.21 1.00 -28.29
C THR A 95 3.37 2.46 -28.72
N ASP A 96 2.32 3.28 -28.58
CA ASP A 96 2.31 4.64 -29.12
C ASP A 96 2.86 5.69 -28.12
N THR A 97 2.61 5.56 -26.83
CA THR A 97 3.02 6.57 -25.84
C THR A 97 4.25 6.19 -25.04
N ASN A 98 4.63 4.89 -25.03
CA ASN A 98 5.73 4.34 -24.22
C ASN A 98 5.62 4.64 -22.71
N LEU A 99 4.45 5.09 -22.24
CA LEU A 99 4.12 5.37 -20.85
C LEU A 99 3.31 4.20 -20.28
N LEU A 100 3.56 3.89 -19.01
CA LEU A 100 2.68 2.96 -18.29
C LEU A 100 1.38 3.69 -17.92
N PRO A 101 0.22 3.15 -18.30
CA PRO A 101 -1.05 3.75 -17.94
C PRO A 101 -1.23 3.72 -16.41
N ILE A 102 -1.93 4.71 -15.89
CA ILE A 102 -2.24 4.82 -14.45
C ILE A 102 -3.30 3.79 -14.04
N ILE A 103 -4.27 3.60 -14.90
CA ILE A 103 -5.32 2.58 -14.80
C ILE A 103 -5.28 1.81 -16.13
N SER A 104 -5.40 0.49 -16.07
CA SER A 104 -5.47 -0.32 -17.29
C SER A 104 -6.72 0.04 -18.11
N GLU A 105 -6.69 -0.23 -19.42
CA GLU A 105 -7.84 -0.02 -20.31
C GLU A 105 -9.06 -0.82 -19.81
N GLU A 106 -8.85 -2.05 -19.38
CA GLU A 106 -9.91 -2.89 -18.83
C GLU A 106 -10.45 -2.33 -17.51
N GLY A 107 -9.58 -1.81 -16.64
CA GLY A 107 -9.98 -1.14 -15.39
C GLY A 107 -10.77 0.13 -15.66
N LEU A 108 -10.36 0.90 -16.66
CA LEU A 108 -11.06 2.10 -17.07
C LEU A 108 -12.43 1.79 -17.71
N ALA A 109 -12.51 0.76 -18.58
CA ALA A 109 -13.75 0.30 -19.14
C ALA A 109 -14.73 -0.16 -18.06
N LEU A 110 -14.26 -0.97 -17.08
CA LEU A 110 -15.06 -1.41 -15.94
C LEU A 110 -15.68 -0.23 -15.16
N LEU A 111 -14.88 0.81 -14.88
CA LEU A 111 -15.33 2.00 -14.15
C LEU A 111 -16.31 2.84 -14.99
N THR A 112 -16.06 2.96 -16.29
CA THR A 112 -16.94 3.69 -17.22
C THR A 112 -18.28 2.99 -17.38
N ASP A 113 -18.29 1.68 -17.52
CA ASP A 113 -19.51 0.88 -17.59
C ASP A 113 -20.32 0.98 -16.29
N ALA A 114 -19.66 0.91 -15.14
CA ALA A 114 -20.32 1.11 -13.86
C ALA A 114 -20.92 2.53 -13.73
N HIS A 115 -20.20 3.56 -14.20
CA HIS A 115 -20.73 4.93 -14.26
C HIS A 115 -21.99 5.02 -15.11
N ILE A 116 -21.99 4.43 -16.31
CA ILE A 116 -23.15 4.44 -17.23
C ILE A 116 -24.34 3.70 -16.61
N ARG A 117 -24.12 2.59 -15.90
CA ARG A 117 -25.18 1.87 -15.18
C ARG A 117 -25.72 2.63 -13.97
N GLY A 118 -25.08 3.72 -13.56
CA GLY A 118 -25.40 4.48 -12.35
C GLY A 118 -24.86 3.85 -11.05
N ASP A 119 -23.99 2.87 -11.16
CA ASP A 119 -23.38 2.15 -10.05
C ASP A 119 -22.29 2.98 -9.38
N ARG A 120 -21.99 2.67 -8.12
CA ARG A 120 -20.90 3.30 -7.37
C ARG A 120 -19.66 2.46 -7.43
N SER A 121 -18.54 3.12 -7.72
CA SER A 121 -17.24 2.46 -7.81
C SER A 121 -16.23 3.06 -6.83
N PHE A 122 -15.21 2.27 -6.53
CA PHE A 122 -14.10 2.69 -5.69
C PHE A 122 -12.77 2.44 -6.39
N VAL A 123 -11.89 3.44 -6.39
CA VAL A 123 -10.53 3.31 -6.90
C VAL A 123 -9.53 3.52 -5.76
N TYR A 124 -8.69 2.54 -5.54
CA TYR A 124 -7.63 2.58 -4.53
C TYR A 124 -6.28 2.85 -5.21
N PRO A 125 -5.76 4.08 -5.15
CA PRO A 125 -4.47 4.44 -5.75
C PRO A 125 -3.27 3.99 -4.91
N VAL A 126 -3.52 3.31 -3.79
CA VAL A 126 -2.57 2.79 -2.81
C VAL A 126 -1.83 3.85 -2.01
N ARG A 127 -1.34 4.92 -2.58
CA ARG A 127 -0.65 5.96 -1.81
C ARG A 127 -0.89 7.37 -2.32
N LYS A 128 -0.77 8.29 -1.36
CA LYS A 128 -0.66 9.71 -1.60
C LYS A 128 0.82 10.09 -1.74
N GLY A 129 1.09 11.06 -2.61
CA GLY A 129 2.39 11.70 -2.71
C GLY A 129 3.34 11.08 -3.73
N PHE A 130 4.55 11.63 -3.79
CA PHE A 130 5.60 11.26 -4.74
C PHE A 130 5.78 9.75 -4.88
N ALA A 131 6.12 9.32 -6.07
CA ALA A 131 6.29 7.93 -6.45
C ALA A 131 7.09 7.15 -5.41
N PRO A 132 6.53 6.08 -4.82
CA PRO A 132 7.22 5.31 -3.80
C PRO A 132 8.38 4.51 -4.35
N PHE A 133 8.46 4.34 -5.67
CA PHE A 133 9.53 3.59 -6.32
C PHE A 133 9.84 4.11 -7.74
N THR A 134 10.97 3.68 -8.25
CA THR A 134 11.46 4.03 -9.57
C THR A 134 11.47 2.80 -10.46
N LEU A 135 10.98 2.92 -11.68
CA LEU A 135 11.00 1.90 -12.72
C LEU A 135 11.96 2.28 -13.83
N CYS A 136 12.58 1.27 -14.43
CA CYS A 136 13.27 1.43 -15.69
C CYS A 136 12.25 1.49 -16.83
N ARG A 137 12.29 2.53 -17.66
CA ARG A 137 11.41 2.68 -18.83
C ARG A 137 11.61 1.60 -19.88
N ASP A 138 12.83 1.08 -19.99
CA ASP A 138 13.17 0.19 -21.10
C ASP A 138 12.85 -1.28 -20.80
N CYS A 139 13.02 -1.74 -19.56
CA CYS A 139 12.75 -3.14 -19.20
C CYS A 139 11.66 -3.35 -18.14
N GLY A 140 11.12 -2.27 -17.56
CA GLY A 140 10.08 -2.36 -16.52
C GLY A 140 10.60 -2.76 -15.14
N GLU A 141 11.92 -2.96 -14.97
CA GLU A 141 12.51 -3.39 -13.71
C GLU A 141 12.42 -2.30 -12.64
N VAL A 142 12.09 -2.69 -11.41
CA VAL A 142 12.06 -1.79 -10.25
C VAL A 142 13.49 -1.52 -9.78
N LEU A 143 13.83 -0.27 -9.56
CA LEU A 143 15.11 0.09 -8.95
C LEU A 143 15.13 -0.33 -7.49
N SER A 144 15.79 -1.43 -7.18
CA SER A 144 15.89 -2.00 -5.82
C SER A 144 17.13 -1.50 -5.07
N CYS A 145 17.02 -1.46 -3.75
CA CYS A 145 18.08 -1.08 -2.84
C CYS A 145 19.10 -2.24 -2.68
N GLU A 146 20.38 -2.00 -2.92
CA GLU A 146 21.43 -3.02 -2.76
C GLU A 146 21.60 -3.53 -1.31
N ARG A 147 21.08 -2.79 -0.32
CA ARG A 147 21.22 -3.17 1.10
C ARG A 147 20.07 -4.02 1.64
N CYS A 148 18.86 -3.85 1.09
CA CYS A 148 17.68 -4.47 1.69
C CYS A 148 16.60 -4.85 0.66
N ASP A 149 16.90 -4.80 -0.64
CA ASP A 149 16.04 -5.11 -1.78
C ASP A 149 14.71 -4.34 -1.86
N ALA A 150 14.48 -3.41 -0.94
CA ALA A 150 13.29 -2.56 -1.00
C ALA A 150 13.36 -1.59 -2.20
N PRO A 151 12.24 -1.26 -2.82
CA PRO A 151 12.18 -0.29 -3.89
C PRO A 151 12.76 1.07 -3.48
N MET A 152 13.46 1.72 -4.38
CA MET A 152 14.01 3.07 -4.19
C MET A 152 13.13 4.12 -4.86
N GLY A 153 12.82 5.19 -4.14
CA GLY A 153 12.14 6.36 -4.66
C GLY A 153 13.12 7.44 -5.13
N LEU A 154 12.71 8.22 -6.12
CA LEU A 154 13.45 9.42 -6.56
C LEU A 154 13.02 10.63 -5.72
N TYR A 155 13.98 11.36 -5.18
CA TYR A 155 13.78 12.54 -4.35
C TYR A 155 14.58 13.72 -4.86
N LEU A 156 14.06 14.93 -4.62
CA LEU A 156 14.80 16.17 -4.79
C LEU A 156 15.47 16.50 -3.45
N SER A 157 16.78 16.54 -3.42
CA SER A 157 17.56 16.96 -2.25
C SER A 157 17.97 18.41 -2.41
N HIS A 158 17.55 19.25 -1.46
CA HIS A 158 18.04 20.62 -1.34
C HIS A 158 19.31 20.61 -0.49
N THR A 159 20.46 20.80 -1.08
CA THR A 159 21.72 20.94 -0.33
C THR A 159 21.95 22.40 0.01
N ASN A 160 21.67 22.78 1.25
CA ASN A 160 22.02 24.08 1.83
C ASN A 160 23.55 24.17 2.08
N LYS A 161 24.37 24.08 1.05
CA LYS A 161 25.79 24.40 1.15
C LYS A 161 26.18 25.41 0.07
N GLY A 162 26.03 26.70 0.43
CA GLY A 162 26.69 27.82 -0.21
C GLY A 162 26.18 28.21 -1.61
N ARG A 163 25.56 29.34 -1.73
CA ARG A 163 25.35 30.27 -2.86
C ARG A 163 24.77 29.78 -4.21
N GLU A 164 24.53 28.53 -4.44
CA GLU A 164 23.72 28.06 -5.60
C GLU A 164 22.78 26.96 -5.11
N ASP A 165 21.49 27.24 -5.10
CA ASP A 165 20.41 26.27 -4.94
C ASP A 165 20.42 25.33 -6.14
N ARG A 166 21.20 24.26 -6.10
CA ARG A 166 21.15 23.18 -7.07
C ARG A 166 20.29 22.07 -6.54
N GLU A 167 19.09 21.95 -7.12
CA GLU A 167 18.27 20.77 -6.94
C GLU A 167 19.06 19.52 -7.37
N ARG A 168 19.42 18.67 -6.45
CA ARG A 168 20.07 17.41 -6.72
C ARG A 168 19.05 16.28 -6.63
N ARG A 169 18.88 15.55 -7.71
CA ARG A 169 18.08 14.33 -7.71
C ARG A 169 18.88 13.20 -7.06
N ILE A 170 18.27 12.45 -6.17
CA ILE A 170 18.83 11.28 -5.50
C ILE A 170 17.80 10.16 -5.46
N PHE A 171 18.27 8.92 -5.52
CA PHE A 171 17.43 7.77 -5.20
C PHE A 171 17.63 7.42 -3.72
N ALA A 172 16.54 7.32 -2.98
CA ALA A 172 16.58 6.97 -1.56
C ALA A 172 15.69 5.77 -1.26
N CYS A 173 16.18 4.89 -0.40
CA CYS A 173 15.43 3.75 0.09
C CYS A 173 14.61 4.16 1.32
N ASN A 174 13.30 4.02 1.24
CA ASN A 174 12.39 4.34 2.33
C ASN A 174 12.50 3.37 3.52
N ARG A 175 13.12 2.20 3.31
CA ARG A 175 13.26 1.17 4.35
C ARG A 175 14.53 1.33 5.18
N CYS A 176 15.69 1.48 4.54
CA CYS A 176 16.98 1.49 5.23
C CYS A 176 17.72 2.84 5.16
N GLY A 177 17.17 3.84 4.45
CA GLY A 177 17.78 5.15 4.27
C GLY A 177 18.99 5.18 3.34
N ALA A 178 19.32 4.08 2.65
CA ALA A 178 20.40 4.07 1.66
C ALA A 178 20.10 5.04 0.51
N VAL A 179 21.12 5.76 0.06
CA VAL A 179 21.01 6.78 -0.99
C VAL A 179 21.94 6.39 -2.16
N ARG A 180 21.46 6.58 -3.37
CA ARG A 180 22.22 6.47 -4.62
C ARG A 180 22.18 7.77 -5.40
N ASP A 181 23.21 7.99 -6.21
CA ASP A 181 23.30 9.16 -7.08
C ASP A 181 22.28 9.08 -8.23
N ALA A 182 21.86 10.25 -8.73
CA ALA A 182 20.97 10.38 -9.88
C ALA A 182 21.54 9.76 -11.19
N LYS A 183 22.85 9.50 -11.26
CA LYS A 183 23.50 8.83 -12.38
C LYS A 183 23.39 7.31 -12.32
N THR A 184 22.65 6.76 -11.35
CA THR A 184 22.40 5.32 -11.25
C THR A 184 21.74 4.81 -12.52
N LEU A 185 22.22 3.67 -13.00
CA LEU A 185 21.65 2.96 -14.14
C LEU A 185 20.78 1.80 -13.67
N CYS A 186 19.91 1.32 -14.55
CA CYS A 186 19.15 0.10 -14.32
C CYS A 186 20.10 -1.10 -14.16
N GLY A 187 19.97 -1.86 -13.09
CA GLY A 187 20.79 -3.03 -12.83
C GLY A 187 20.58 -4.18 -13.81
N THR A 188 19.42 -4.23 -14.47
CA THR A 188 19.03 -5.31 -15.39
C THR A 188 19.44 -5.02 -16.84
N CYS A 189 19.16 -3.81 -17.36
CA CYS A 189 19.40 -3.49 -18.77
C CYS A 189 20.42 -2.37 -19.00
N GLY A 190 20.98 -1.79 -17.93
CA GLY A 190 21.95 -0.69 -18.02
C GLY A 190 21.39 0.65 -18.47
N SER A 191 20.07 0.78 -18.62
CA SER A 191 19.44 2.02 -19.07
C SER A 191 19.52 3.12 -18.03
N TRP A 192 19.68 4.36 -18.47
CA TRP A 192 19.60 5.57 -17.66
C TRP A 192 18.15 6.09 -17.50
N ARG A 193 17.22 5.53 -18.28
CA ARG A 193 15.82 5.97 -18.34
C ARG A 193 15.03 5.47 -17.13
N LEU A 194 15.42 5.94 -15.95
CA LEU A 194 14.76 5.65 -14.69
C LEU A 194 13.70 6.71 -14.42
N GLU A 195 12.47 6.28 -14.25
CA GLU A 195 11.31 7.13 -14.04
C GLU A 195 10.62 6.84 -12.72
N MET A 196 10.15 7.91 -12.08
CA MET A 196 9.31 7.78 -10.89
C MET A 196 7.98 7.14 -11.26
N TYR A 197 7.66 6.05 -10.57
CA TYR A 197 6.39 5.40 -10.68
C TYR A 197 5.65 5.47 -9.35
N GLY A 198 4.48 6.05 -9.38
CA GLY A 198 3.59 6.14 -8.25
C GLY A 198 2.29 6.73 -8.70
N VAL A 199 1.23 5.99 -8.47
CA VAL A 199 -0.12 6.42 -8.80
C VAL A 199 -0.64 7.24 -7.63
N GLY A 200 -0.40 8.56 -7.65
CA GLY A 200 -1.03 9.49 -6.72
C GLY A 200 -2.53 9.57 -6.96
N ALA A 201 -3.30 9.78 -5.90
CA ALA A 201 -4.76 9.87 -6.00
C ALA A 201 -5.21 10.98 -6.96
N GLU A 202 -4.48 12.09 -7.01
CA GLU A 202 -4.72 13.23 -7.90
C GLU A 202 -4.57 12.83 -9.37
N ARG A 203 -3.54 12.05 -9.72
CA ARG A 203 -3.34 11.58 -11.09
C ARG A 203 -4.41 10.58 -11.53
N VAL A 204 -4.91 9.76 -10.60
CA VAL A 204 -6.07 8.88 -10.86
C VAL A 204 -7.30 9.73 -11.20
N VAL A 205 -7.55 10.79 -10.43
CA VAL A 205 -8.66 11.71 -10.69
C VAL A 205 -8.52 12.41 -12.05
N GLU A 206 -7.30 12.84 -12.41
CA GLU A 206 -7.03 13.45 -13.73
C GLU A 206 -7.33 12.46 -14.85
N THR A 207 -6.83 11.24 -14.77
CA THR A 207 -7.10 10.20 -15.78
C THR A 207 -8.59 9.85 -15.88
N LEU A 208 -9.29 9.73 -14.77
CA LEU A 208 -10.73 9.46 -14.77
C LEU A 208 -11.53 10.64 -15.37
N ALA A 209 -11.10 11.88 -15.14
CA ALA A 209 -11.77 13.09 -15.63
C ALA A 209 -11.71 13.26 -17.16
N GLU A 210 -10.88 12.48 -17.85
CA GLU A 210 -10.86 12.41 -19.32
C GLU A 210 -12.04 11.60 -19.87
N HIS A 211 -12.65 10.71 -19.04
CA HIS A 211 -13.70 9.78 -19.46
C HIS A 211 -15.01 9.94 -18.70
N ILE A 212 -14.98 10.54 -17.52
CA ILE A 212 -16.10 10.62 -16.58
C ILE A 212 -16.24 12.08 -16.10
N PRO A 213 -17.46 12.63 -16.02
CA PRO A 213 -17.69 13.99 -15.54
C PRO A 213 -17.09 14.20 -14.13
N LYS A 214 -16.42 15.33 -13.94
CA LYS A 214 -15.72 15.66 -12.69
C LYS A 214 -16.63 15.68 -11.46
N GLU A 215 -17.88 16.03 -11.64
CA GLU A 215 -18.92 16.02 -10.61
C GLU A 215 -19.25 14.62 -10.08
N ASN A 216 -18.93 13.56 -10.84
CA ASN A 216 -19.10 12.17 -10.44
C ASN A 216 -17.84 11.58 -9.79
N ILE A 217 -16.72 12.32 -9.75
CA ILE A 217 -15.45 11.85 -9.18
C ILE A 217 -15.23 12.50 -7.82
N PHE A 218 -15.12 11.70 -6.79
CA PHE A 218 -14.90 12.13 -5.41
C PHE A 218 -13.52 11.69 -4.93
N LEU A 219 -12.79 12.58 -4.27
CA LEU A 219 -11.48 12.28 -3.71
C LEU A 219 -11.53 12.29 -2.19
N LEU A 220 -11.02 11.21 -1.56
CA LEU A 220 -10.91 11.12 -0.11
C LEU A 220 -9.50 10.68 0.31
N THR A 221 -8.72 11.65 0.75
CA THR A 221 -7.37 11.47 1.30
C THR A 221 -7.29 12.08 2.69
N ALA A 222 -6.28 11.74 3.46
CA ALA A 222 -6.08 12.31 4.80
C ALA A 222 -5.98 13.84 4.82
N GLU A 223 -5.59 14.47 3.68
CA GLU A 223 -5.45 15.92 3.59
C GLU A 223 -6.77 16.63 3.28
N ASN A 224 -7.52 16.15 2.29
CA ASN A 224 -8.80 16.78 1.93
C ASN A 224 -9.91 16.45 2.93
N ALA A 225 -9.75 15.35 3.68
CA ALA A 225 -10.64 14.93 4.75
C ALA A 225 -9.94 14.91 6.11
N SER A 226 -9.29 16.03 6.47
CA SER A 226 -8.53 16.18 7.72
C SER A 226 -9.38 16.03 9.00
N THR A 227 -10.69 16.02 8.90
CA THR A 227 -11.63 15.80 9.99
C THR A 227 -12.67 14.76 9.59
N GLU A 228 -13.16 14.01 10.59
CA GLU A 228 -14.22 13.00 10.38
C GLU A 228 -15.48 13.61 9.74
N LYS A 229 -15.82 14.85 10.09
CA LYS A 229 -16.97 15.57 9.50
C LYS A 229 -16.78 15.78 8.00
N LYS A 230 -15.60 16.22 7.56
CA LYS A 230 -15.29 16.39 6.12
C LYS A 230 -15.30 15.06 5.38
N ALA A 231 -14.74 14.00 5.97
CA ALA A 231 -14.77 12.68 5.38
C ALA A 231 -16.21 12.18 5.19
N LYS A 232 -17.05 12.30 6.22
CA LYS A 232 -18.48 11.94 6.15
C LYS A 232 -19.25 12.74 5.09
N ASP A 233 -18.94 14.02 4.91
CA ASP A 233 -19.54 14.85 3.86
C ASP A 233 -19.19 14.33 2.47
N VAL A 234 -17.92 14.08 2.18
CA VAL A 234 -17.47 13.49 0.90
C VAL A 234 -18.17 12.16 0.64
N ILE A 235 -18.20 11.27 1.64
CA ILE A 235 -18.85 9.97 1.54
C ILE A 235 -20.35 10.09 1.30
N SER A 236 -21.02 11.02 1.98
CA SER A 236 -22.45 11.26 1.79
C SER A 236 -22.77 11.73 0.38
N ARG A 237 -21.98 12.68 -0.16
CA ARG A 237 -22.13 13.19 -1.53
C ARG A 237 -21.90 12.07 -2.54
N TRP A 238 -20.82 11.30 -2.39
CA TRP A 238 -20.53 10.15 -3.24
C TRP A 238 -21.70 9.13 -3.23
N LYS A 239 -22.22 8.79 -2.06
CA LYS A 239 -23.37 7.85 -1.92
C LYS A 239 -24.63 8.35 -2.61
N ASN A 240 -24.85 9.66 -2.63
CA ASN A 240 -26.08 10.27 -3.18
C ASN A 240 -25.94 10.63 -4.67
N THR A 241 -24.77 10.42 -5.28
CA THR A 241 -24.55 10.69 -6.71
C THR A 241 -24.58 9.38 -7.49
N HIS A 242 -25.42 9.28 -8.50
CA HIS A 242 -25.51 8.13 -9.40
C HIS A 242 -24.25 8.03 -10.27
N GLY A 243 -23.76 6.82 -10.49
CA GLY A 243 -22.59 6.58 -11.33
C GLY A 243 -21.31 7.22 -10.77
N SER A 244 -21.22 7.38 -9.46
CA SER A 244 -20.12 8.08 -8.81
C SER A 244 -18.93 7.17 -8.54
N ILE A 245 -17.73 7.74 -8.66
CA ILE A 245 -16.46 7.08 -8.36
C ILE A 245 -15.82 7.76 -7.15
N LEU A 246 -15.45 6.97 -6.15
CA LEU A 246 -14.63 7.43 -5.03
C LEU A 246 -13.18 7.01 -5.25
N VAL A 247 -12.29 7.97 -5.37
CA VAL A 247 -10.84 7.73 -5.34
C VAL A 247 -10.38 7.96 -3.90
N GLY A 248 -9.81 6.94 -3.26
CA GLY A 248 -9.48 7.07 -1.85
C GLY A 248 -8.33 6.20 -1.39
N THR A 249 -7.51 6.76 -0.49
CA THR A 249 -6.40 6.04 0.17
C THR A 249 -6.92 5.21 1.35
N ALA A 250 -6.02 4.61 2.14
CA ALA A 250 -6.38 3.82 3.33
C ALA A 250 -7.38 4.52 4.28
N ALA A 251 -7.34 5.86 4.34
CA ALA A 251 -8.30 6.64 5.14
C ALA A 251 -9.75 6.49 4.66
N ALA A 252 -9.98 6.13 3.39
CA ALA A 252 -11.33 5.92 2.88
C ALA A 252 -11.92 4.57 3.29
N LEU A 253 -11.08 3.55 3.51
CA LEU A 253 -11.52 2.17 3.73
C LEU A 253 -12.45 2.03 4.94
N SER A 254 -12.23 2.80 6.01
CA SER A 254 -13.07 2.78 7.21
C SER A 254 -14.51 3.27 6.99
N TYR A 255 -14.77 3.97 5.89
CA TYR A 255 -16.11 4.49 5.54
C TYR A 255 -16.81 3.64 4.48
N LEU A 256 -16.12 2.68 3.88
CA LEU A 256 -16.67 1.85 2.84
C LEU A 256 -17.43 0.65 3.42
N ARG A 257 -18.50 0.30 2.76
CA ARG A 257 -19.28 -0.92 3.01
C ARG A 257 -19.45 -1.64 1.69
N ARG A 258 -19.30 -2.95 1.71
CA ARG A 258 -19.39 -3.80 0.54
C ARG A 258 -20.70 -3.62 -0.26
N GLU A 259 -21.81 -3.46 0.43
CA GLU A 259 -23.14 -3.42 -0.18
C GLU A 259 -23.39 -2.19 -1.07
N ILE A 260 -22.51 -1.19 -0.99
CA ILE A 260 -22.64 0.06 -1.76
C ILE A 260 -21.63 0.21 -2.91
N ILE A 261 -20.73 -0.72 -3.07
CA ILE A 261 -19.68 -0.69 -4.09
C ILE A 261 -19.97 -1.82 -5.07
N ALA A 262 -20.21 -1.47 -6.33
CA ALA A 262 -20.38 -2.45 -7.39
C ALA A 262 -19.03 -2.91 -7.94
N GLU A 263 -18.13 -1.96 -8.19
CA GLU A 263 -16.82 -2.22 -8.79
C GLU A 263 -15.70 -1.56 -7.98
N SER A 264 -14.55 -2.23 -7.91
CA SER A 264 -13.37 -1.63 -7.30
C SER A 264 -12.10 -1.92 -8.10
N VAL A 265 -11.25 -0.90 -8.21
CA VAL A 265 -9.96 -0.99 -8.92
C VAL A 265 -8.84 -0.62 -7.97
N ILE A 266 -7.82 -1.49 -7.88
CA ILE A 266 -6.55 -1.18 -7.22
C ILE A 266 -5.57 -0.75 -8.32
N ALA A 267 -5.22 0.52 -8.37
CA ALA A 267 -4.46 1.09 -9.47
C ALA A 267 -2.97 0.69 -9.49
N SER A 268 -2.42 0.20 -8.38
CA SER A 268 -1.03 -0.25 -8.30
C SER A 268 -0.86 -1.26 -7.17
N LEU A 269 -1.01 -2.54 -7.51
CA LEU A 269 -0.84 -3.64 -6.54
C LEU A 269 0.62 -3.78 -6.10
N GLU A 270 1.58 -3.50 -6.98
CA GLU A 270 3.02 -3.55 -6.70
C GLU A 270 3.40 -2.59 -5.57
N THR A 271 2.73 -1.45 -5.51
CA THR A 271 2.99 -0.48 -4.44
C THR A 271 2.57 -1.03 -3.07
N LEU A 272 1.50 -1.83 -2.99
CA LEU A 272 1.09 -2.51 -1.76
C LEU A 272 2.13 -3.54 -1.31
N THR A 273 2.64 -4.34 -2.24
CA THR A 273 3.62 -5.40 -1.91
C THR A 273 5.02 -4.84 -1.64
N ALA A 274 5.34 -3.65 -2.17
CA ALA A 274 6.61 -2.98 -1.97
C ALA A 274 6.71 -2.22 -0.63
N LEU A 275 5.58 -2.01 0.06
CA LEU A 275 5.60 -1.39 1.38
C LEU A 275 6.13 -2.40 2.39
N PRO A 276 7.19 -2.06 3.17
CA PRO A 276 7.63 -2.92 4.24
C PRO A 276 6.54 -2.97 5.32
N ASP A 277 6.06 -4.17 5.60
CA ASP A 277 5.16 -4.48 6.71
C ASP A 277 3.81 -3.68 6.71
N ILE A 278 2.98 -3.93 5.72
CA ILE A 278 1.53 -3.81 5.92
C ILE A 278 1.00 -5.19 6.24
#